data_d112975d7b0b6cc430642d99ec62f7e8
#
_entry.id   d112975d7b0b6cc430642d99ec62f7e8
#
_cell.length_a   1.000
_cell.length_b   1.000
_cell.length_c   1.000
_cell.angle_alpha   90.00
_cell.angle_beta   90.00
_cell.angle_gamma   90.00
#
_symmetry.space_group_name_H-M   'P 1'
#
loop_
_entity.id
_entity.type
_entity.pdbx_description
1 polymer ?
#
loop_
_entity_poly.entity_id
_entity_poly.type
_entity_poly.pdbx_seq_one_letter_code
_entity_poly.pdbx_strand_id
1 'polypeptide(L)'
;SFMEPTSDWLSNLKIRASYGTTGNDMDLSKDPIDKVDAFSYLQKYKLGEKYIFGNNLANTIVAGATPNYALTWATSTTYNGGLDFGFFNNRLSGTFDAFYRKEVDILGPRTVTLPSTYGQALAPENYAERSWRGGELALTWMDKAANGEITYSAYLHLGFARDRWDVLDEDATYREGGNLHALSKQGKAEGILTGLIADHLLTDPAEVEALKAKGFKQFGRDPYLGGILYKDTRGDGYSEGPDGRIDSNDEYNLLSENGTPRINYGFGGSIKWKGI
;
A
#
# COMPACT_ATOMS: atom_id res chain seq x y z
N SER A 1 -20.98 -33.61 -25.72
CA SER A 1 -20.32 -32.54 -24.91
C SER A 1 -21.28 -32.07 -23.84
N PHE A 2 -20.84 -31.82 -22.62
CA PHE A 2 -21.70 -31.29 -21.53
C PHE A 2 -22.29 -29.91 -21.89
N MET A 3 -21.73 -29.21 -22.87
CA MET A 3 -22.16 -27.90 -23.35
C MET A 3 -23.18 -27.98 -24.52
N GLU A 4 -23.52 -29.15 -25.03
CA GLU A 4 -24.47 -29.28 -26.12
C GLU A 4 -25.83 -28.59 -25.87
N PRO A 5 -26.44 -28.71 -24.67
CA PRO A 5 -27.72 -28.06 -24.40
C PRO A 5 -27.66 -26.51 -24.31
N THR A 6 -26.45 -25.95 -24.21
CA THR A 6 -26.22 -24.51 -24.06
C THR A 6 -25.54 -23.87 -25.27
N SER A 7 -25.28 -24.64 -26.31
CA SER A 7 -24.51 -24.23 -27.49
C SER A 7 -25.11 -23.03 -28.22
N ASP A 8 -26.40 -22.78 -28.09
CA ASP A 8 -27.09 -21.67 -28.77
C ASP A 8 -26.66 -20.30 -28.26
N TRP A 9 -26.29 -20.22 -26.99
CA TRP A 9 -25.90 -18.97 -26.35
C TRP A 9 -24.51 -18.98 -25.74
N LEU A 10 -24.02 -20.12 -25.24
CA LEU A 10 -22.69 -20.29 -24.63
C LEU A 10 -21.76 -20.99 -25.61
N SER A 11 -20.87 -20.25 -26.24
CA SER A 11 -19.98 -20.74 -27.30
C SER A 11 -18.67 -21.32 -26.74
N ASN A 12 -18.21 -20.78 -25.62
CA ASN A 12 -16.99 -21.22 -24.94
C ASN A 12 -17.05 -20.95 -23.46
N LEU A 13 -16.56 -21.90 -22.68
CA LEU A 13 -16.39 -21.77 -21.23
C LEU A 13 -15.15 -22.53 -20.80
N LYS A 14 -14.20 -21.83 -20.18
CA LYS A 14 -12.98 -22.42 -19.64
C LYS A 14 -12.72 -21.87 -18.24
N ILE A 15 -12.57 -22.78 -17.29
CA ILE A 15 -12.19 -22.45 -15.91
C ILE A 15 -10.69 -22.65 -15.77
N ARG A 16 -10.03 -21.71 -15.13
CA ARG A 16 -8.59 -21.74 -14.83
C ARG A 16 -8.40 -21.61 -13.32
N ALA A 17 -7.41 -22.33 -12.79
CA ALA A 17 -6.96 -22.16 -11.43
C ALA A 17 -5.44 -22.32 -11.41
N SER A 18 -4.77 -21.51 -10.61
CA SER A 18 -3.34 -21.64 -10.39
C SER A 18 -2.97 -21.35 -8.94
N TYR A 19 -1.91 -22.01 -8.50
CA TYR A 19 -1.26 -21.83 -7.22
C TYR A 19 0.25 -21.77 -7.45
N GLY A 20 0.92 -20.86 -6.77
CA GLY A 20 2.37 -20.75 -6.86
C GLY A 20 2.97 -20.03 -5.67
N THR A 21 4.23 -20.36 -5.38
CA THR A 21 5.03 -19.70 -4.34
C THR A 21 6.31 -19.16 -4.95
N THR A 22 6.74 -17.99 -4.49
CA THR A 22 8.00 -17.35 -4.89
C THR A 22 8.71 -16.78 -3.68
N GLY A 23 10.04 -16.81 -3.69
CA GLY A 23 10.86 -16.12 -2.68
C GLY A 23 11.10 -14.66 -3.03
N ASN A 24 11.26 -13.84 -2.01
CA ASN A 24 11.62 -12.42 -2.12
C ASN A 24 12.72 -12.10 -1.09
N ASP A 25 13.73 -11.33 -1.48
CA ASP A 25 14.89 -10.95 -0.67
C ASP A 25 14.92 -9.45 -0.33
N MET A 26 13.77 -8.78 -0.38
CA MET A 26 13.67 -7.35 -0.09
C MET A 26 13.71 -7.08 1.42
N ASP A 27 14.38 -6.00 1.81
CA ASP A 27 14.54 -5.54 3.18
C ASP A 27 13.84 -4.19 3.37
N LEU A 28 12.78 -4.18 4.18
CA LEU A 28 12.00 -2.99 4.50
C LEU A 28 12.74 -2.00 5.42
N SER A 29 13.87 -2.41 6.02
CA SER A 29 14.69 -1.51 6.85
C SER A 29 15.50 -0.51 6.02
N LYS A 30 15.55 -0.68 4.72
CA LYS A 30 16.30 0.18 3.80
C LYS A 30 15.42 1.27 3.19
N ASP A 31 15.99 2.43 2.99
CA ASP A 31 15.35 3.55 2.30
C ASP A 31 16.29 4.07 1.18
N PRO A 32 15.95 3.88 -0.11
CA PRO A 32 14.79 3.13 -0.60
C PRO A 32 14.89 1.62 -0.29
N ILE A 33 13.74 0.93 -0.29
CA ILE A 33 13.67 -0.53 -0.10
C ILE A 33 14.56 -1.21 -1.15
N ASP A 34 15.46 -2.07 -0.71
CA ASP A 34 16.43 -2.78 -1.54
C ASP A 34 16.62 -4.21 -1.01
N LYS A 35 17.43 -4.99 -1.69
CA LYS A 35 17.75 -6.36 -1.29
C LYS A 35 18.50 -6.41 0.04
N VAL A 36 18.32 -7.52 0.75
CA VAL A 36 19.07 -7.81 1.96
C VAL A 36 20.58 -7.82 1.67
N ASP A 37 21.38 -7.26 2.56
CA ASP A 37 22.83 -7.28 2.41
C ASP A 37 23.38 -8.70 2.50
N ALA A 38 24.32 -9.02 1.63
CA ALA A 38 25.03 -10.29 1.69
C ALA A 38 25.66 -10.50 3.08
N PHE A 39 25.53 -11.73 3.58
CA PHE A 39 26.09 -12.13 4.88
C PHE A 39 25.49 -11.40 6.10
N SER A 40 24.23 -10.89 6.01
CA SER A 40 23.54 -10.25 7.14
C SER A 40 23.29 -11.21 8.31
N TYR A 41 23.39 -12.52 8.09
CA TYR A 41 23.33 -13.55 9.12
C TYR A 41 24.64 -13.72 9.91
N LEU A 42 25.73 -13.04 9.50
CA LEU A 42 27.03 -13.12 10.20
C LEU A 42 27.30 -11.85 11.01
N GLN A 43 27.99 -12.01 12.14
CA GLN A 43 28.51 -10.87 12.90
C GLN A 43 29.52 -10.09 12.03
N LYS A 44 29.22 -8.83 11.79
CA LYS A 44 30.10 -7.90 11.09
C LYS A 44 30.84 -7.02 12.09
N TYR A 45 32.05 -6.59 11.70
CA TYR A 45 32.84 -5.63 12.45
C TYR A 45 33.09 -4.40 11.59
N LYS A 46 33.18 -3.24 12.21
CA LYS A 46 33.49 -1.97 11.55
C LYS A 46 34.60 -1.24 12.32
N LEU A 47 35.29 -0.32 11.65
CA LEU A 47 36.18 0.61 12.32
C LEU A 47 35.38 1.54 13.20
N GLY A 48 35.72 1.59 14.45
CA GLY A 48 35.13 2.53 15.45
C GLY A 48 35.97 3.79 15.57
N GLU A 49 35.69 4.54 16.63
CA GLU A 49 36.40 5.76 16.96
C GLU A 49 37.93 5.47 17.16
N LYS A 50 38.75 6.45 16.83
CA LYS A 50 40.18 6.36 17.05
C LYS A 50 40.49 6.55 18.53
N TYR A 51 41.42 5.75 19.03
CA TYR A 51 41.90 5.82 20.38
C TYR A 51 43.42 6.10 20.44
N ILE A 52 43.85 6.87 21.42
CA ILE A 52 45.29 7.22 21.60
C ILE A 52 45.97 6.16 22.48
N PHE A 53 46.93 5.44 21.90
CA PHE A 53 47.81 4.55 22.62
C PHE A 53 49.20 5.19 22.69
N GLY A 54 49.58 5.68 23.88
CA GLY A 54 50.79 6.47 24.00
C GLY A 54 50.72 7.74 23.16
N ASN A 55 51.65 7.87 22.18
CA ASN A 55 51.66 9.00 21.23
C ASN A 55 51.06 8.63 19.87
N ASN A 56 50.48 7.45 19.70
CA ASN A 56 49.95 6.97 18.42
C ASN A 56 48.45 6.93 18.43
N LEU A 57 47.81 7.42 17.35
CA LEU A 57 46.40 7.32 17.11
C LEU A 57 46.10 5.99 16.43
N ALA A 58 45.39 5.11 17.10
CA ALA A 58 45.01 3.79 16.60
C ALA A 58 43.51 3.72 16.27
N ASN A 59 43.14 2.97 15.21
CA ASN A 59 41.75 2.66 14.92
C ASN A 59 41.27 1.56 15.87
N THR A 60 40.07 1.71 16.39
CA THR A 60 39.39 0.63 17.12
C THR A 60 38.52 -0.21 16.16
N ILE A 61 38.23 -1.42 16.58
CA ILE A 61 37.28 -2.31 15.88
C ILE A 61 36.08 -2.50 16.82
N VAL A 62 34.91 -2.23 16.31
CA VAL A 62 33.65 -2.39 17.07
C VAL A 62 32.74 -3.38 16.34
N ALA A 63 31.92 -4.10 17.09
CA ALA A 63 30.89 -4.94 16.52
C ALA A 63 29.85 -4.08 15.77
N GLY A 64 29.39 -4.58 14.65
CA GLY A 64 28.27 -4.00 13.90
C GLY A 64 26.93 -4.30 14.56
N ALA A 65 25.85 -4.34 13.77
CA ALA A 65 24.55 -4.79 14.25
C ALA A 65 24.58 -6.26 14.68
N THR A 66 23.69 -6.65 15.59
CA THR A 66 23.49 -8.04 15.97
C THR A 66 23.14 -8.89 14.74
N PRO A 67 23.79 -10.05 14.53
CA PRO A 67 23.47 -10.88 13.39
C PRO A 67 22.07 -11.50 13.52
N ASN A 68 21.39 -11.67 12.40
CA ASN A 68 20.14 -12.45 12.33
C ASN A 68 20.46 -13.88 11.84
N TYR A 69 20.67 -14.81 12.75
CA TYR A 69 20.95 -16.22 12.40
C TYR A 69 19.73 -16.96 11.82
N ALA A 70 18.53 -16.43 12.01
CA ALA A 70 17.27 -16.98 11.51
C ALA A 70 16.83 -16.32 10.18
N LEU A 71 17.73 -15.57 9.53
CA LEU A 71 17.43 -14.90 8.28
C LEU A 71 16.95 -15.88 7.23
N THR A 72 15.77 -15.61 6.66
CA THR A 72 15.17 -16.41 5.58
C THR A 72 14.60 -15.49 4.50
N TRP A 73 14.17 -16.09 3.40
CA TRP A 73 13.46 -15.41 2.33
C TRP A 73 12.01 -15.13 2.74
N ALA A 74 11.51 -13.96 2.40
CA ALA A 74 10.07 -13.74 2.40
C ALA A 74 9.42 -14.66 1.37
N THR A 75 8.31 -15.27 1.73
CA THR A 75 7.59 -16.22 0.87
C THR A 75 6.28 -15.61 0.42
N SER A 76 6.13 -15.44 -0.90
CA SER A 76 4.91 -14.96 -1.53
C SER A 76 4.13 -16.12 -2.12
N THR A 77 2.93 -16.36 -1.61
CA THR A 77 2.00 -17.38 -2.07
C THR A 77 0.84 -16.74 -2.82
N THR A 78 0.60 -17.15 -4.06
CA THR A 78 -0.46 -16.63 -4.91
C THR A 78 -1.46 -17.71 -5.27
N TYR A 79 -2.73 -17.41 -5.11
CA TYR A 79 -3.89 -18.16 -5.60
C TYR A 79 -4.57 -17.34 -6.68
N ASN A 80 -4.85 -17.92 -7.83
CA ASN A 80 -5.57 -17.28 -8.91
C ASN A 80 -6.67 -18.21 -9.41
N GLY A 81 -7.87 -17.66 -9.63
CA GLY A 81 -9.00 -18.32 -10.28
C GLY A 81 -9.47 -17.49 -11.46
N GLY A 82 -9.63 -18.11 -12.62
CA GLY A 82 -10.02 -17.43 -13.84
C GLY A 82 -11.13 -18.14 -14.59
N LEU A 83 -11.87 -17.35 -15.36
CA LEU A 83 -12.95 -17.80 -16.22
C LEU A 83 -12.81 -17.14 -17.59
N ASP A 84 -12.70 -17.94 -18.64
CA ASP A 84 -12.78 -17.49 -20.01
C ASP A 84 -14.14 -17.90 -20.57
N PHE A 85 -14.86 -17.00 -21.20
CA PHE A 85 -16.20 -17.26 -21.72
C PHE A 85 -16.44 -16.60 -23.07
N GLY A 86 -17.33 -17.21 -23.82
CA GLY A 86 -17.82 -16.67 -25.10
C GLY A 86 -19.30 -16.92 -25.23
N PHE A 87 -20.04 -15.91 -25.62
CA PHE A 87 -21.48 -15.95 -25.86
C PHE A 87 -21.84 -15.58 -27.29
N PHE A 88 -22.99 -16.06 -27.76
CA PHE A 88 -23.58 -15.70 -29.04
C PHE A 88 -22.62 -15.91 -30.23
N ASN A 89 -22.08 -17.12 -30.36
CA ASN A 89 -21.06 -17.47 -31.38
C ASN A 89 -19.80 -16.60 -31.24
N ASN A 90 -19.35 -16.39 -29.98
CA ASN A 90 -18.20 -15.55 -29.62
C ASN A 90 -18.32 -14.07 -30.04
N ARG A 91 -19.56 -13.56 -30.26
CA ARG A 91 -19.75 -12.11 -30.44
C ARG A 91 -19.39 -11.35 -29.15
N LEU A 92 -19.79 -11.88 -28.00
CA LEU A 92 -19.31 -11.44 -26.70
C LEU A 92 -18.31 -12.46 -26.19
N SER A 93 -17.07 -12.04 -25.98
CA SER A 93 -16.02 -12.82 -25.32
C SER A 93 -15.48 -12.07 -24.13
N GLY A 94 -15.04 -12.79 -23.14
CA GLY A 94 -14.45 -12.15 -21.95
C GLY A 94 -13.62 -13.09 -21.12
N THR A 95 -12.83 -12.47 -20.26
CA THR A 95 -12.05 -13.13 -19.23
C THR A 95 -12.33 -12.46 -17.89
N PHE A 96 -12.46 -13.25 -16.87
CA PHE A 96 -12.51 -12.79 -15.50
C PHE A 96 -11.45 -13.54 -14.70
N ASP A 97 -10.60 -12.82 -13.99
CA ASP A 97 -9.60 -13.35 -13.08
C ASP A 97 -9.79 -12.75 -11.70
N ALA A 98 -9.65 -13.57 -10.66
CA ALA A 98 -9.60 -13.16 -9.27
C ALA A 98 -8.38 -13.75 -8.61
N PHE A 99 -7.66 -12.97 -7.84
CA PHE A 99 -6.44 -13.40 -7.18
C PHE A 99 -6.40 -13.00 -5.70
N TYR A 100 -5.71 -13.83 -4.94
CA TYR A 100 -5.26 -13.55 -3.59
C TYR A 100 -3.79 -13.93 -3.48
N ARG A 101 -2.97 -12.99 -3.05
CA ARG A 101 -1.54 -13.18 -2.77
C ARG A 101 -1.27 -12.83 -1.32
N LYS A 102 -0.54 -13.70 -0.63
CA LYS A 102 -0.04 -13.44 0.71
C LYS A 102 1.47 -13.58 0.73
N GLU A 103 2.15 -12.61 1.31
CA GLU A 103 3.58 -12.63 1.54
C GLU A 103 3.82 -12.64 3.04
N VAL A 104 4.63 -13.59 3.50
CA VAL A 104 4.98 -13.79 4.90
C VAL A 104 6.50 -13.76 5.08
N ASP A 105 6.94 -13.60 6.30
CA ASP A 105 8.37 -13.54 6.66
C ASP A 105 9.11 -12.39 5.96
N ILE A 106 8.43 -11.27 5.70
CA ILE A 106 9.06 -10.09 5.11
C ILE A 106 10.04 -9.52 6.13
N LEU A 107 11.28 -9.28 5.67
CA LEU A 107 12.35 -8.74 6.49
C LEU A 107 12.09 -7.27 6.79
N GLY A 108 12.16 -6.87 8.04
CA GLY A 108 11.95 -5.49 8.45
C GLY A 108 12.55 -5.16 9.81
N PRO A 109 12.64 -3.86 10.14
CA PRO A 109 13.17 -3.41 11.43
C PRO A 109 12.19 -3.76 12.55
N ARG A 110 12.73 -4.05 13.74
CA ARG A 110 11.93 -4.20 14.96
C ARG A 110 11.88 -2.88 15.72
N THR A 111 10.73 -2.58 16.30
CA THR A 111 10.50 -1.36 17.07
C THR A 111 10.95 -1.47 18.54
N VAL A 112 11.52 -2.63 18.93
CA VAL A 112 12.01 -2.85 20.30
C VAL A 112 13.13 -1.88 20.64
N THR A 113 12.92 -1.10 21.69
CA THR A 113 13.96 -0.21 22.25
C THR A 113 14.88 -0.99 23.18
N LEU A 114 16.16 -1.06 22.85
CA LEU A 114 17.17 -1.66 23.68
C LEU A 114 17.81 -0.63 24.62
N PRO A 115 18.20 -1.02 25.85
CA PRO A 115 19.00 -0.18 26.70
C PRO A 115 20.32 0.24 26.00
N SER A 116 20.76 1.48 26.21
CA SER A 116 21.99 2.00 25.62
C SER A 116 23.24 1.18 25.97
N THR A 117 23.20 0.47 27.08
CA THR A 117 24.24 -0.45 27.54
C THR A 117 24.41 -1.70 26.66
N TYR A 118 23.42 -2.00 25.80
CA TYR A 118 23.54 -3.11 24.84
C TYR A 118 24.62 -2.87 23.79
N GLY A 119 24.84 -1.62 23.39
CA GLY A 119 25.95 -1.18 22.54
C GLY A 119 25.89 -1.61 21.07
N GLN A 120 24.83 -2.30 20.64
CA GLN A 120 24.63 -2.74 19.24
C GLN A 120 23.21 -2.42 18.78
N ALA A 121 23.04 -2.20 17.49
CA ALA A 121 21.71 -2.14 16.86
C ALA A 121 21.19 -3.56 16.61
N LEU A 122 19.87 -3.72 16.65
CA LEU A 122 19.24 -4.97 16.20
C LEU A 122 19.36 -5.12 14.69
N ALA A 123 19.56 -6.35 14.23
CA ALA A 123 19.39 -6.67 12.83
C ALA A 123 17.88 -6.70 12.49
N PRO A 124 17.52 -6.47 11.21
CA PRO A 124 16.18 -6.75 10.72
C PRO A 124 15.80 -8.22 10.92
N GLU A 125 14.53 -8.48 11.17
CA GLU A 125 13.97 -9.81 11.39
C GLU A 125 12.86 -10.12 10.39
N ASN A 126 12.66 -11.40 10.09
CA ASN A 126 11.58 -11.89 9.24
C ASN A 126 10.30 -12.02 10.08
N TYR A 127 9.36 -11.09 9.95
CA TYR A 127 8.13 -11.09 10.75
C TYR A 127 6.93 -10.48 10.04
N ALA A 128 7.16 -9.55 9.09
CA ALA A 128 6.06 -8.79 8.53
C ALA A 128 5.27 -9.62 7.51
N GLU A 129 3.97 -9.36 7.44
CA GLU A 129 3.08 -10.02 6.50
C GLU A 129 2.25 -8.99 5.75
N ARG A 130 2.06 -9.25 4.46
CA ARG A 130 1.26 -8.40 3.58
C ARG A 130 0.42 -9.24 2.64
N SER A 131 -0.79 -8.81 2.39
CA SER A 131 -1.68 -9.48 1.45
C SER A 131 -2.18 -8.54 0.36
N TRP A 132 -2.46 -9.13 -0.80
CA TRP A 132 -3.07 -8.47 -1.96
C TRP A 132 -4.26 -9.28 -2.42
N ARG A 133 -5.31 -8.60 -2.83
CA ARG A 133 -6.48 -9.21 -3.45
C ARG A 133 -6.98 -8.33 -4.56
N GLY A 134 -7.50 -8.94 -5.60
CA GLY A 134 -8.01 -8.20 -6.72
C GLY A 134 -8.74 -9.07 -7.70
N GLY A 135 -9.23 -8.42 -8.74
CA GLY A 135 -9.87 -9.08 -9.87
C GLY A 135 -9.77 -8.21 -11.10
N GLU A 136 -9.78 -8.87 -12.22
CA GLU A 136 -9.71 -8.26 -13.55
C GLU A 136 -10.81 -8.81 -14.43
N LEU A 137 -11.47 -7.94 -15.20
CA LEU A 137 -12.50 -8.27 -16.15
C LEU A 137 -12.14 -7.65 -17.50
N ALA A 138 -12.04 -8.48 -18.53
CA ALA A 138 -11.94 -8.00 -19.91
C ALA A 138 -13.14 -8.52 -20.67
N LEU A 139 -13.82 -7.62 -21.38
CA LEU A 139 -14.94 -7.93 -22.25
C LEU A 139 -14.66 -7.40 -23.65
N THR A 140 -15.01 -8.17 -24.65
CA THR A 140 -14.95 -7.75 -26.05
C THR A 140 -16.24 -8.15 -26.75
N TRP A 141 -16.87 -7.20 -27.36
CA TRP A 141 -17.98 -7.41 -28.28
C TRP A 141 -17.49 -7.22 -29.71
N MET A 142 -17.78 -8.15 -30.58
CA MET A 142 -17.46 -8.05 -32.00
C MET A 142 -18.64 -8.56 -32.82
N ASP A 143 -19.10 -7.77 -33.80
CA ASP A 143 -20.21 -8.17 -34.66
C ASP A 143 -20.07 -7.53 -36.06
N LYS A 144 -20.94 -7.97 -36.98
CA LYS A 144 -20.99 -7.49 -38.34
C LYS A 144 -22.40 -6.99 -38.67
N ALA A 145 -22.47 -5.92 -39.43
CA ALA A 145 -23.70 -5.32 -39.94
C ALA A 145 -23.61 -5.15 -41.46
N ALA A 146 -24.74 -4.75 -42.09
CA ALA A 146 -24.82 -4.51 -43.52
C ALA A 146 -24.29 -5.69 -44.38
N ASN A 147 -24.80 -6.90 -44.12
CA ASN A 147 -24.39 -8.12 -44.81
C ASN A 147 -22.86 -8.40 -44.76
N GLY A 148 -22.18 -7.92 -43.72
CA GLY A 148 -20.75 -8.12 -43.49
C GLY A 148 -19.86 -6.98 -44.02
N GLU A 149 -20.44 -5.95 -44.61
CA GLU A 149 -19.68 -4.77 -45.04
C GLU A 149 -19.13 -3.93 -43.90
N ILE A 150 -19.83 -3.95 -42.77
CA ILE A 150 -19.42 -3.23 -41.52
C ILE A 150 -19.04 -4.26 -40.48
N THR A 151 -17.82 -4.19 -39.97
CA THR A 151 -17.39 -4.91 -38.78
C THR A 151 -17.14 -3.90 -37.67
N TYR A 152 -17.72 -4.13 -36.48
CA TYR A 152 -17.51 -3.26 -35.34
C TYR A 152 -17.14 -4.06 -34.10
N SER A 153 -16.35 -3.44 -33.26
CA SER A 153 -16.00 -4.00 -31.95
C SER A 153 -16.08 -2.95 -30.86
N ALA A 154 -16.36 -3.41 -29.66
CA ALA A 154 -16.25 -2.63 -28.44
C ALA A 154 -15.52 -3.47 -27.38
N TYR A 155 -14.72 -2.84 -26.54
CA TYR A 155 -14.04 -3.52 -25.45
C TYR A 155 -14.14 -2.72 -24.15
N LEU A 156 -14.12 -3.45 -23.04
CA LEU A 156 -14.09 -2.93 -21.68
C LEU A 156 -13.07 -3.75 -20.89
N HIS A 157 -12.17 -3.04 -20.20
CA HIS A 157 -11.27 -3.60 -19.21
C HIS A 157 -11.54 -2.94 -17.87
N LEU A 158 -11.71 -3.76 -16.83
CA LEU A 158 -11.84 -3.31 -15.44
C LEU A 158 -10.85 -4.09 -14.61
N GLY A 159 -10.07 -3.39 -13.80
CA GLY A 159 -9.18 -3.98 -12.83
C GLY A 159 -9.40 -3.37 -11.46
N PHE A 160 -9.38 -4.21 -10.43
CA PHE A 160 -9.42 -3.80 -9.05
C PHE A 160 -8.32 -4.53 -8.29
N ALA A 161 -7.47 -3.80 -7.57
CA ALA A 161 -6.46 -4.39 -6.69
C ALA A 161 -6.38 -3.60 -5.37
N ARG A 162 -6.16 -4.33 -4.30
CA ARG A 162 -5.99 -3.77 -2.97
C ARG A 162 -4.99 -4.61 -2.19
N ASP A 163 -4.07 -3.94 -1.52
CA ASP A 163 -3.13 -4.53 -0.58
C ASP A 163 -3.45 -4.15 0.87
N ARG A 164 -2.81 -4.86 1.79
CA ARG A 164 -2.93 -4.61 3.21
C ARG A 164 -1.74 -5.19 3.97
N TRP A 165 -1.21 -4.46 4.92
CA TRP A 165 -0.32 -5.00 5.95
C TRP A 165 -1.12 -5.86 6.93
N ASP A 166 -0.88 -7.16 6.97
CA ASP A 166 -1.54 -8.07 7.89
C ASP A 166 -0.82 -8.08 9.25
N VAL A 167 0.52 -8.08 9.21
CA VAL A 167 1.37 -7.97 10.39
C VAL A 167 2.46 -6.94 10.14
N LEU A 168 2.57 -5.98 11.03
CA LEU A 168 3.62 -4.97 11.04
C LEU A 168 4.03 -4.72 12.49
N ASP A 169 5.34 -4.60 12.76
CA ASP A 169 5.82 -4.26 14.09
C ASP A 169 5.81 -2.74 14.24
N GLU A 170 4.80 -2.25 14.94
CA GLU A 170 4.63 -0.84 15.25
C GLU A 170 4.90 -0.60 16.74
N ASP A 171 5.39 0.58 17.09
CA ASP A 171 5.53 1.00 18.48
C ASP A 171 4.20 0.90 19.22
N ALA A 172 4.24 0.71 20.55
CA ALA A 172 3.05 0.56 21.39
C ALA A 172 2.06 1.73 21.24
N THR A 173 2.55 2.93 20.88
CA THR A 173 1.72 4.13 20.69
C THR A 173 0.82 4.02 19.45
N TYR A 174 1.18 3.22 18.46
CA TYR A 174 0.38 2.97 17.24
C TYR A 174 -0.57 1.78 17.38
N ARG A 175 -0.38 0.93 18.41
CA ARG A 175 -1.23 -0.24 18.62
C ARG A 175 -2.58 0.16 19.23
N GLU A 176 -3.51 -0.79 19.25
CA GLU A 176 -4.83 -0.59 19.87
C GLU A 176 -4.68 -0.09 21.31
N GLY A 177 -5.37 1.01 21.62
CA GLY A 177 -5.26 1.73 22.91
C GLY A 177 -4.09 2.72 23.00
N GLY A 178 -3.23 2.80 21.99
CA GLY A 178 -2.18 3.82 21.92
C GLY A 178 -2.67 5.14 21.32
N ASN A 179 -2.04 6.24 21.69
CA ASN A 179 -2.42 7.59 21.26
C ASN A 179 -2.38 7.77 19.72
N LEU A 180 -1.46 7.09 19.06
CA LEU A 180 -1.25 7.16 17.62
C LEU A 180 -1.99 6.07 16.82
N HIS A 181 -2.92 5.33 17.44
CA HIS A 181 -3.62 4.22 16.78
C HIS A 181 -4.30 4.64 15.47
N ALA A 182 -4.83 5.85 15.37
CA ALA A 182 -5.41 6.38 14.13
C ALA A 182 -4.40 6.47 12.97
N LEU A 183 -3.10 6.53 13.26
CA LEU A 183 -2.00 6.55 12.30
C LEU A 183 -1.36 5.18 12.07
N SER A 184 -1.80 4.12 12.76
CA SER A 184 -1.33 2.75 12.55
C SER A 184 -1.48 2.35 11.07
N LYS A 185 -0.45 1.72 10.53
CA LYS A 185 -0.45 1.17 9.17
C LYS A 185 -0.93 -0.28 9.12
N GLN A 186 -0.95 -0.97 10.27
CA GLN A 186 -1.46 -2.35 10.33
C GLN A 186 -2.92 -2.42 9.90
N GLY A 187 -3.25 -3.37 9.05
CA GLY A 187 -4.58 -3.51 8.47
C GLY A 187 -4.89 -2.54 7.31
N LYS A 188 -3.95 -1.66 6.93
CA LYS A 188 -4.12 -0.65 5.88
C LYS A 188 -3.18 -0.92 4.70
N ALA A 189 -3.45 -0.22 3.58
CA ALA A 189 -2.62 -0.34 2.39
C ALA A 189 -1.24 0.30 2.60
N GLU A 190 -0.24 -0.18 1.87
CA GLU A 190 1.02 0.52 1.77
C GLU A 190 0.85 1.87 1.07
N GLY A 191 1.66 2.85 1.49
CA GLY A 191 1.59 4.19 0.92
C GLY A 191 0.30 4.94 1.24
N ILE A 192 -0.42 4.50 2.32
CA ILE A 192 -1.56 5.26 2.80
C ILE A 192 -1.10 6.66 3.19
N LEU A 193 -1.83 7.66 2.70
CA LEU A 193 -1.54 9.05 3.02
C LEU A 193 -2.07 9.41 4.40
N THR A 194 -1.31 10.18 5.12
CA THR A 194 -1.75 10.87 6.34
C THR A 194 -2.10 12.32 6.01
N GLY A 195 -3.03 12.88 6.71
CA GLY A 195 -3.39 14.28 6.51
C GLY A 195 -4.55 14.70 7.41
N LEU A 196 -4.92 15.94 7.28
CA LEU A 196 -5.98 16.58 8.04
C LEU A 196 -7.34 16.39 7.35
N ILE A 197 -8.40 16.34 8.14
CA ILE A 197 -9.76 16.31 7.63
C ILE A 197 -10.25 17.74 7.44
N ALA A 198 -10.52 18.15 6.20
CA ALA A 198 -11.10 19.44 5.92
C ALA A 198 -12.53 19.53 6.51
N ASP A 199 -12.83 20.65 7.15
CA ASP A 199 -14.18 20.97 7.59
C ASP A 199 -14.90 21.78 6.51
N HIS A 200 -14.47 23.00 6.29
CA HIS A 200 -15.01 23.85 5.22
C HIS A 200 -14.03 24.93 4.79
N LEU A 201 -14.41 25.69 3.77
CA LEU A 201 -13.68 26.85 3.30
C LEU A 201 -14.14 28.11 4.05
N LEU A 202 -13.22 28.85 4.64
CA LEU A 202 -13.50 30.11 5.34
C LEU A 202 -13.90 31.20 4.33
N THR A 203 -15.19 31.41 4.16
CA THR A 203 -15.75 32.41 3.22
C THR A 203 -16.35 33.62 3.92
N ASP A 204 -16.62 33.54 5.23
CA ASP A 204 -17.17 34.61 6.04
C ASP A 204 -16.06 35.34 6.83
N PRO A 205 -15.86 36.67 6.58
CA PRO A 205 -14.91 37.44 7.37
C PRO A 205 -15.22 37.46 8.85
N ALA A 206 -16.50 37.43 9.24
CA ALA A 206 -16.90 37.45 10.64
C ALA A 206 -16.46 36.16 11.37
N GLU A 207 -16.52 35.03 10.70
CA GLU A 207 -16.04 33.75 11.23
C GLU A 207 -14.53 33.77 11.44
N VAL A 208 -13.77 34.28 10.46
CA VAL A 208 -12.30 34.41 10.56
C VAL A 208 -11.92 35.25 11.76
N GLU A 209 -12.57 36.41 11.97
CA GLU A 209 -12.30 37.26 13.13
C GLU A 209 -12.71 36.61 14.46
N ALA A 210 -13.80 35.86 14.48
CA ALA A 210 -14.23 35.09 15.66
C ALA A 210 -13.21 34.01 16.04
N LEU A 211 -12.66 33.29 15.06
CA LEU A 211 -11.60 32.30 15.28
C LEU A 211 -10.32 32.94 15.81
N LYS A 212 -9.89 34.06 15.23
CA LYS A 212 -8.73 34.84 15.72
C LYS A 212 -8.94 35.33 17.15
N ALA A 213 -10.12 35.85 17.47
CA ALA A 213 -10.45 36.32 18.80
C ALA A 213 -10.41 35.21 19.85
N LYS A 214 -10.69 33.96 19.46
CA LYS A 214 -10.53 32.77 20.32
C LYS A 214 -9.09 32.30 20.42
N GLY A 215 -8.15 32.90 19.70
CA GLY A 215 -6.75 32.46 19.66
C GLY A 215 -6.52 31.19 18.84
N PHE A 216 -7.49 30.77 18.02
CA PHE A 216 -7.39 29.58 17.19
C PHE A 216 -6.23 29.71 16.19
N LYS A 217 -5.44 28.68 16.04
CA LYS A 217 -4.28 28.63 15.12
C LYS A 217 -4.30 27.36 14.29
N GLN A 218 -3.84 27.45 13.06
CA GLN A 218 -3.53 26.30 12.21
C GLN A 218 -2.04 26.30 11.88
N PHE A 219 -1.31 25.30 12.37
CA PHE A 219 0.16 25.24 12.26
C PHE A 219 0.85 26.56 12.69
N GLY A 220 0.38 27.11 13.79
CA GLY A 220 0.90 28.36 14.35
C GLY A 220 0.50 29.64 13.61
N ARG A 221 -0.30 29.55 12.54
CA ARG A 221 -0.78 30.69 11.74
C ARG A 221 -2.21 31.03 12.07
N ASP A 222 -2.55 32.32 11.92
CA ASP A 222 -3.94 32.76 12.03
C ASP A 222 -4.79 32.26 10.85
N PRO A 223 -6.05 31.91 11.08
CA PRO A 223 -6.98 31.64 10.01
C PRO A 223 -7.17 32.88 9.13
N TYR A 224 -7.39 32.67 7.83
CA TYR A 224 -7.54 33.73 6.84
C TYR A 224 -8.68 33.43 5.87
N LEU A 225 -9.28 34.47 5.32
CA LEU A 225 -10.35 34.35 4.33
C LEU A 225 -9.86 33.60 3.08
N GLY A 226 -10.63 32.62 2.63
CA GLY A 226 -10.26 31.72 1.53
C GLY A 226 -9.37 30.56 1.94
N GLY A 227 -8.99 30.43 3.22
CA GLY A 227 -8.30 29.29 3.77
C GLY A 227 -9.24 28.11 4.04
N ILE A 228 -8.72 26.90 4.04
CA ILE A 228 -9.46 25.70 4.50
C ILE A 228 -9.37 25.65 6.01
N LEU A 229 -10.51 25.53 6.69
CA LEU A 229 -10.57 25.16 8.09
C LEU A 229 -10.51 23.64 8.18
N TYR A 230 -9.62 23.11 9.00
CA TYR A 230 -9.52 21.70 9.28
C TYR A 230 -10.22 21.37 10.60
N LYS A 231 -10.59 20.09 10.78
CA LYS A 231 -11.21 19.63 12.00
C LYS A 231 -10.18 19.48 13.11
N ASP A 232 -10.41 20.17 14.20
CA ASP A 232 -9.70 20.00 15.47
C ASP A 232 -10.27 18.78 16.18
N THR A 233 -9.51 17.73 16.28
CA THR A 233 -9.98 16.42 16.72
C THR A 233 -9.17 15.85 17.87
N ARG A 234 -7.93 16.29 18.03
CA ARG A 234 -7.00 15.81 19.06
C ARG A 234 -6.13 16.95 19.59
N GLY A 235 -5.77 16.83 20.85
CA GLY A 235 -4.90 17.78 21.52
C GLY A 235 -3.46 17.30 21.67
N ASP A 236 -2.70 18.00 22.48
CA ASP A 236 -1.30 17.71 22.76
C ASP A 236 -1.06 16.25 23.16
N GLY A 237 -0.04 15.64 22.57
CA GLY A 237 0.29 14.23 22.76
C GLY A 237 -0.76 13.27 22.21
N TYR A 238 -1.52 13.69 21.21
CA TYR A 238 -2.61 12.94 20.55
C TYR A 238 -3.76 12.57 21.50
N SER A 239 -3.97 13.37 22.55
CA SER A 239 -5.10 13.19 23.47
C SER A 239 -6.43 13.34 22.71
N GLU A 240 -7.47 12.66 23.19
CA GLU A 240 -8.79 12.78 22.58
C GLU A 240 -9.41 14.17 22.83
N GLY A 241 -10.05 14.69 21.80
CA GLY A 241 -10.82 15.93 21.83
C GLY A 241 -10.03 17.16 21.39
N PRO A 242 -10.77 18.19 20.94
CA PRO A 242 -10.19 19.42 20.39
C PRO A 242 -9.47 20.24 21.45
N ASP A 243 -8.35 20.88 21.06
CA ASP A 243 -7.57 21.77 21.94
C ASP A 243 -7.56 23.24 21.50
N GLY A 244 -8.27 23.58 20.44
CA GLY A 244 -8.35 24.94 19.87
C GLY A 244 -7.23 25.27 18.91
N ARG A 245 -6.47 24.28 18.47
CA ARG A 245 -5.39 24.40 17.48
C ARG A 245 -5.51 23.30 16.45
N ILE A 246 -4.97 23.53 15.26
CA ILE A 246 -4.74 22.50 14.25
C ILE A 246 -3.24 22.31 14.11
N ASP A 247 -2.78 21.11 14.32
CA ASP A 247 -1.38 20.75 14.13
C ASP A 247 -1.23 19.27 13.68
N SER A 248 -0.04 18.70 13.80
CA SER A 248 0.22 17.31 13.41
C SER A 248 -0.52 16.28 14.28
N ASN A 249 -0.99 16.66 15.46
CA ASN A 249 -1.76 15.75 16.32
C ASN A 249 -3.15 15.45 15.71
N ASP A 250 -3.69 16.33 14.86
CA ASP A 250 -4.98 16.16 14.17
C ASP A 250 -4.90 15.28 12.92
N GLU A 251 -3.72 14.78 12.55
CA GLU A 251 -3.57 13.97 11.36
C GLU A 251 -4.17 12.57 11.51
N TYR A 252 -4.75 12.07 10.42
CA TYR A 252 -5.31 10.73 10.30
C TYR A 252 -4.76 10.02 9.07
N ASN A 253 -4.75 8.70 9.10
CA ASN A 253 -4.61 7.91 7.90
C ASN A 253 -5.88 8.03 7.05
N LEU A 254 -5.76 8.59 5.85
CA LEU A 254 -6.83 8.78 4.89
C LEU A 254 -7.08 7.47 4.13
N LEU A 255 -7.96 6.63 4.64
CA LEU A 255 -8.17 5.24 4.18
C LEU A 255 -8.48 5.06 2.70
N SER A 256 -8.99 6.09 2.04
CA SER A 256 -9.26 6.11 0.60
C SER A 256 -8.07 6.59 -0.23
N GLU A 257 -7.07 7.17 0.43
CA GLU A 257 -5.99 7.90 -0.21
C GLU A 257 -4.67 7.13 -0.08
N ASN A 258 -4.41 6.23 -1.02
CA ASN A 258 -3.05 5.81 -1.30
C ASN A 258 -2.67 6.34 -2.69
N GLY A 259 -1.41 6.57 -2.94
CA GLY A 259 -0.93 7.12 -4.21
C GLY A 259 -1.20 6.23 -5.44
N THR A 260 -1.76 5.02 -5.24
CA THR A 260 -2.02 4.05 -6.30
C THR A 260 -3.53 3.87 -6.49
N PRO A 261 -4.07 4.12 -7.70
CA PRO A 261 -5.48 3.88 -7.99
C PRO A 261 -5.85 2.42 -7.75
N ARG A 262 -6.94 2.17 -7.03
CA ARG A 262 -7.45 0.82 -6.74
C ARG A 262 -8.27 0.25 -7.88
N ILE A 263 -8.86 1.12 -8.68
CA ILE A 263 -9.69 0.77 -9.83
C ILE A 263 -9.03 1.34 -11.06
N ASN A 264 -8.79 0.46 -12.03
CA ASN A 264 -8.32 0.82 -13.35
C ASN A 264 -9.38 0.39 -14.36
N TYR A 265 -9.70 1.24 -15.32
CA TYR A 265 -10.64 0.89 -16.36
C TYR A 265 -10.20 1.47 -17.69
N GLY A 266 -10.60 0.79 -18.75
CA GLY A 266 -10.38 1.25 -20.11
C GLY A 266 -11.50 0.72 -21.00
N PHE A 267 -11.96 1.51 -21.92
CA PHE A 267 -12.93 1.10 -22.90
C PHE A 267 -12.61 1.73 -24.27
N GLY A 268 -13.09 1.10 -25.30
CA GLY A 268 -12.91 1.61 -26.66
C GLY A 268 -13.67 0.78 -27.67
N GLY A 269 -13.55 1.16 -28.90
CA GLY A 269 -14.21 0.45 -30.01
C GLY A 269 -13.59 0.77 -31.35
N SER A 270 -13.93 -0.04 -32.33
CA SER A 270 -13.54 0.18 -33.72
C SER A 270 -14.69 -0.11 -34.65
N ILE A 271 -14.72 0.59 -35.77
CA ILE A 271 -15.64 0.33 -36.90
C ILE A 271 -14.77 0.24 -38.14
N LYS A 272 -15.00 -0.80 -38.92
CA LYS A 272 -14.33 -1.04 -40.18
C LYS A 272 -15.42 -1.18 -41.26
N TRP A 273 -15.38 -0.37 -42.32
CA TRP A 273 -16.31 -0.40 -43.43
C TRP A 273 -15.57 -0.72 -44.70
N LYS A 274 -16.04 -1.77 -45.45
CA LYS A 274 -15.46 -2.24 -46.73
C LYS A 274 -13.93 -2.37 -46.75
N GLY A 275 -13.34 -2.66 -45.59
CA GLY A 275 -11.90 -2.85 -45.46
C GLY A 275 -11.06 -1.62 -45.15
N ILE A 276 -11.71 -0.48 -44.89
CA ILE A 276 -11.09 0.77 -44.42
C ILE A 276 -11.26 0.90 -42.91
#